data_17c930a8fa18e605d1bb1f7845ea2435
#
_entry.id   17c930a8fa18e605d1bb1f7845ea2435
#
_cell.length_a   1.000
_cell.length_b   1.000
_cell.length_c   1.000
_cell.angle_alpha   90.00
_cell.angle_beta   90.00
_cell.angle_gamma   90.00
#
_symmetry.space_group_name_H-M   'P 1'
#
loop_
_entity.id
_entity.type
_entity.pdbx_description
1 polymer ?
#
loop_
_entity_poly.entity_id
_entity_poly.type
_entity_poly.pdbx_seq_one_letter_code
_entity_poly.pdbx_strand_id
1 'polypeptide(L)'
;MNPGDCKNKTCNHYETYLQILRAELVPALGCTEPIAIAYAAAVARRVLGEMPKRIIAACSSNIIKNVKSVIVPTTGDLRGIEASAILGAVAGRADRELEVLSCVQPEDVEQTRRLLESGMCKTELLRSDSCLHIRITAESEAHTAMVEIRDEHTRIIRVERDSEPLYTAQPDEQKDCADYQSLNVADIYAFARTVQIEEVQEILDRQITYNLKIAEEGLAHCYGASVGVTLLKSYGDDIKNVARAFPAAGSDARMSCLLYT
;
A
#
# COMPACT_ATOMS: atom_id res chain seq x y z
N MET A 1 38.79 10.27 -18.33
CA MET A 1 38.41 10.64 -16.94
C MET A 1 39.25 9.76 -16.01
N ASN A 2 40.08 10.38 -15.21
CA ASN A 2 40.97 9.67 -14.29
C ASN A 2 40.17 9.07 -13.13
N PRO A 3 40.47 7.80 -12.71
CA PRO A 3 39.77 7.16 -11.58
C PRO A 3 40.04 7.79 -10.21
N GLY A 4 40.82 8.85 -10.13
CA GLY A 4 41.27 9.49 -8.90
C GLY A 4 40.40 10.67 -8.40
N ASP A 5 39.50 11.21 -9.21
CA ASP A 5 38.80 12.45 -8.89
C ASP A 5 37.43 12.28 -8.12
N CYS A 6 37.09 11.04 -7.77
CA CYS A 6 35.83 10.75 -7.03
C CYS A 6 36.00 10.67 -5.49
N LYS A 7 37.17 11.01 -4.95
CA LYS A 7 37.40 10.98 -3.51
C LYS A 7 37.17 12.35 -2.90
N ASN A 8 35.97 12.65 -2.46
CA ASN A 8 35.53 13.73 -1.52
C ASN A 8 34.38 14.62 -2.04
N LYS A 9 33.34 14.06 -2.65
CA LYS A 9 32.05 14.76 -2.62
C LYS A 9 31.27 14.24 -1.43
N THR A 10 31.28 14.96 -0.33
CA THR A 10 30.31 14.82 0.76
C THR A 10 28.92 15.06 0.15
N CYS A 11 27.98 14.14 0.38
CA CYS A 11 26.60 14.34 -0.06
C CYS A 11 26.01 15.51 0.71
N ASN A 12 25.63 16.59 0.01
CA ASN A 12 25.06 17.78 0.63
C ASN A 12 23.69 17.54 1.28
N HIS A 13 23.01 16.42 0.92
CA HIS A 13 21.67 16.06 1.37
C HIS A 13 21.63 14.74 2.14
N TYR A 14 22.67 14.41 2.87
CA TYR A 14 22.83 13.12 3.56
C TYR A 14 21.64 12.79 4.46
N GLU A 15 21.32 13.67 5.40
CA GLU A 15 20.20 13.49 6.34
C GLU A 15 18.85 13.45 5.63
N THR A 16 18.68 14.27 4.60
CA THR A 16 17.46 14.28 3.77
C THR A 16 17.25 12.93 3.10
N TYR A 17 18.31 12.33 2.57
CA TYR A 17 18.21 11.03 1.90
C TYR A 17 17.97 9.87 2.88
N LEU A 18 18.50 9.95 4.11
CA LEU A 18 18.11 9.02 5.17
C LEU A 18 16.62 9.15 5.53
N GLN A 19 16.11 10.38 5.62
CA GLN A 19 14.68 10.62 5.87
C GLN A 19 13.80 10.08 4.72
N ILE A 20 14.19 10.32 3.47
CA ILE A 20 13.49 9.77 2.29
C ILE A 20 13.45 8.24 2.36
N LEU A 21 14.58 7.57 2.63
CA LEU A 21 14.62 6.11 2.75
C LEU A 21 13.67 5.60 3.83
N ARG A 22 13.63 6.25 4.99
CA ARG A 22 12.74 5.89 6.10
C ARG A 22 11.27 6.12 5.79
N ALA A 23 10.96 7.16 5.02
CA ALA A 23 9.59 7.48 4.62
C ALA A 23 9.07 6.53 3.53
N GLU A 24 9.93 6.15 2.57
CA GLU A 24 9.52 5.39 1.39
C GLU A 24 9.59 3.87 1.56
N LEU A 25 10.56 3.36 2.36
CA LEU A 25 10.72 1.92 2.56
C LEU A 25 9.87 1.43 3.74
N VAL A 26 8.56 1.44 3.54
CA VAL A 26 7.57 0.96 4.52
C VAL A 26 6.96 -0.37 4.10
N PRO A 27 6.69 -1.29 5.04
CA PRO A 27 5.99 -2.53 4.73
C PRO A 27 4.57 -2.26 4.27
N ALA A 28 4.10 -3.05 3.30
CA ALA A 28 2.72 -3.00 2.84
C ALA A 28 2.25 -4.41 2.44
N LEU A 29 0.96 -4.68 2.65
CA LEU A 29 0.33 -5.95 2.31
C LEU A 29 -0.15 -5.92 0.85
N GLY A 30 0.69 -6.38 -0.09
CA GLY A 30 0.29 -6.48 -1.49
C GLY A 30 0.04 -5.13 -2.17
N CYS A 31 -1.08 -5.01 -2.90
CA CYS A 31 -1.45 -3.78 -3.60
C CYS A 31 -1.97 -2.72 -2.62
N THR A 32 -1.34 -1.54 -2.62
CA THR A 32 -1.59 -0.49 -1.63
C THR A 32 -2.93 0.23 -1.80
N GLU A 33 -3.50 0.30 -3.01
CA GLU A 33 -4.79 0.95 -3.24
C GLU A 33 -5.98 0.21 -2.61
N PRO A 34 -6.15 -1.12 -2.75
CA PRO A 34 -7.16 -1.87 -1.98
C PRO A 34 -6.97 -1.72 -0.47
N ILE A 35 -5.72 -1.68 -0.01
CA ILE A 35 -5.39 -1.49 1.41
C ILE A 35 -5.80 -0.10 1.90
N ALA A 36 -5.55 0.95 1.12
CA ALA A 36 -5.98 2.31 1.47
C ALA A 36 -7.52 2.43 1.59
N ILE A 37 -8.27 1.75 0.71
CA ILE A 37 -9.72 1.67 0.80
C ILE A 37 -10.16 0.94 2.07
N ALA A 38 -9.55 -0.22 2.36
CA ALA A 38 -9.82 -0.98 3.58
C ALA A 38 -9.45 -0.19 4.85
N TYR A 39 -8.35 0.55 4.83
CA TYR A 39 -7.93 1.42 5.92
C TYR A 39 -8.95 2.54 6.17
N ALA A 40 -9.37 3.26 5.12
CA ALA A 40 -10.40 4.29 5.24
C ALA A 40 -11.70 3.71 5.82
N ALA A 41 -12.11 2.51 5.39
CA ALA A 41 -13.31 1.84 5.88
C ALA A 41 -13.18 1.36 7.34
N ALA A 42 -12.02 0.86 7.74
CA ALA A 42 -11.75 0.49 9.12
C ALA A 42 -11.79 1.70 10.07
N VAL A 43 -11.23 2.84 9.63
CA VAL A 43 -11.31 4.11 10.38
C VAL A 43 -12.76 4.60 10.45
N ALA A 44 -13.50 4.58 9.33
CA ALA A 44 -14.89 4.99 9.28
C ALA A 44 -15.77 4.16 10.23
N ARG A 45 -15.61 2.82 10.24
CA ARG A 45 -16.30 1.95 11.20
C ARG A 45 -15.94 2.29 12.64
N ARG A 46 -14.67 2.54 12.94
CA ARG A 46 -14.23 2.93 14.30
C ARG A 46 -14.88 4.23 14.75
N VAL A 47 -15.00 5.22 13.86
CA VAL A 47 -15.65 6.50 14.12
C VAL A 47 -17.16 6.33 14.27
N LEU A 48 -17.78 5.48 13.43
CA LEU A 48 -19.21 5.16 13.52
C LEU A 48 -19.55 4.49 14.86
N GLY A 49 -18.68 3.64 15.37
CA GLY A 49 -18.80 2.93 16.65
C GLY A 49 -19.55 1.59 16.57
N GLU A 50 -20.08 1.25 15.39
CA GLU A 50 -20.82 0.02 15.13
C GLU A 50 -20.59 -0.50 13.71
N MET A 51 -21.08 -1.69 13.37
CA MET A 51 -21.00 -2.22 12.02
C MET A 51 -21.95 -1.43 11.10
N PRO A 52 -21.44 -0.84 10.00
CA PRO A 52 -22.30 -0.12 9.07
C PRO A 52 -23.27 -1.05 8.36
N LYS A 53 -24.45 -0.51 8.03
CA LYS A 53 -25.44 -1.18 7.17
C LYS A 53 -25.25 -0.85 5.71
N ARG A 54 -24.63 0.27 5.42
CA ARG A 54 -24.32 0.73 4.07
C ARG A 54 -22.97 1.42 4.04
N ILE A 55 -22.23 1.21 2.94
CA ILE A 55 -20.97 1.89 2.66
C ILE A 55 -21.06 2.53 1.27
N ILE A 56 -20.61 3.77 1.16
CA ILE A 56 -20.37 4.43 -0.13
C ILE A 56 -18.85 4.64 -0.24
N ALA A 57 -18.26 4.04 -1.25
CA ALA A 57 -16.84 4.18 -1.57
C ALA A 57 -16.68 5.09 -2.79
N ALA A 58 -16.51 6.38 -2.57
CA ALA A 58 -16.26 7.35 -3.63
C ALA A 58 -14.75 7.43 -3.88
N CYS A 59 -14.33 7.13 -5.10
CA CYS A 59 -12.92 7.01 -5.47
C CYS A 59 -12.60 7.81 -6.74
N SER A 60 -11.37 8.35 -6.83
CA SER A 60 -10.88 8.96 -8.06
C SER A 60 -10.85 7.96 -9.21
N SER A 61 -10.90 8.45 -10.45
CA SER A 61 -10.91 7.61 -11.65
C SER A 61 -9.69 6.67 -11.73
N ASN A 62 -8.54 7.11 -11.24
CA ASN A 62 -7.32 6.31 -11.22
C ASN A 62 -7.43 5.14 -10.22
N ILE A 63 -7.96 5.39 -9.03
CA ILE A 63 -8.22 4.31 -8.04
C ILE A 63 -9.24 3.31 -8.59
N ILE A 64 -10.34 3.77 -9.19
CA ILE A 64 -11.35 2.87 -9.80
C ILE A 64 -10.70 1.99 -10.86
N LYS A 65 -9.93 2.57 -11.77
CA LYS A 65 -9.23 1.82 -12.82
C LYS A 65 -8.27 0.78 -12.26
N ASN A 66 -7.48 1.16 -11.25
CA ASN A 66 -6.43 0.29 -10.71
C ASN A 66 -6.99 -0.84 -9.84
N VAL A 67 -8.04 -0.58 -9.04
CA VAL A 67 -8.54 -1.54 -8.04
C VAL A 67 -9.61 -2.49 -8.59
N LYS A 68 -10.33 -2.13 -9.66
CA LYS A 68 -11.50 -2.86 -10.17
C LYS A 68 -11.34 -4.39 -10.27
N SER A 69 -10.16 -4.88 -10.60
CA SER A 69 -9.91 -6.31 -10.82
C SER A 69 -8.85 -6.89 -9.88
N VAL A 70 -8.33 -6.09 -8.97
CA VAL A 70 -7.27 -6.51 -8.05
C VAL A 70 -7.87 -7.33 -6.93
N ILE A 71 -7.22 -8.46 -6.62
CA ILE A 71 -7.57 -9.28 -5.46
C ILE A 71 -7.25 -8.51 -4.18
N VAL A 72 -8.21 -8.48 -3.28
CA VAL A 72 -8.00 -7.89 -1.95
C VAL A 72 -7.07 -8.78 -1.15
N PRO A 73 -6.00 -8.26 -0.56
CA PRO A 73 -5.07 -9.05 0.25
C PRO A 73 -5.79 -9.92 1.27
N THR A 74 -5.26 -11.12 1.53
CA THR A 74 -5.76 -12.11 2.50
C THR A 74 -7.04 -12.85 2.14
N THR A 75 -7.73 -12.49 1.04
CA THR A 75 -9.04 -13.07 0.71
C THR A 75 -8.98 -14.25 -0.26
N GLY A 76 -7.87 -14.40 -0.98
CA GLY A 76 -7.69 -15.41 -2.02
C GLY A 76 -8.38 -15.06 -3.35
N ASP A 77 -9.62 -14.56 -3.34
CA ASP A 77 -10.41 -14.36 -4.55
C ASP A 77 -11.29 -13.10 -4.60
N LEU A 78 -11.57 -12.46 -3.47
CA LEU A 78 -12.39 -11.25 -3.46
C LEU A 78 -11.67 -10.10 -4.16
N ARG A 79 -12.41 -9.33 -4.97
CA ARG A 79 -11.83 -8.30 -5.84
C ARG A 79 -12.58 -6.98 -5.74
N GLY A 80 -11.86 -5.91 -5.98
CA GLY A 80 -12.44 -4.61 -6.23
C GLY A 80 -12.61 -3.74 -5.00
N ILE A 81 -13.20 -2.59 -5.24
CA ILE A 81 -13.35 -1.51 -4.25
C ILE A 81 -14.33 -1.91 -3.16
N GLU A 82 -15.48 -2.49 -3.55
CA GLU A 82 -16.54 -2.88 -2.62
C GLU A 82 -16.04 -3.95 -1.65
N ALA A 83 -15.32 -4.97 -2.15
CA ALA A 83 -14.74 -6.01 -1.31
C ALA A 83 -13.71 -5.45 -0.33
N SER A 84 -12.86 -4.51 -0.80
CA SER A 84 -11.86 -3.84 0.05
C SER A 84 -12.52 -3.03 1.18
N ALA A 85 -13.56 -2.26 0.85
CA ALA A 85 -14.27 -1.42 1.82
C ALA A 85 -15.02 -2.27 2.85
N ILE A 86 -15.72 -3.32 2.41
CA ILE A 86 -16.46 -4.21 3.32
C ILE A 86 -15.49 -4.96 4.24
N LEU A 87 -14.41 -5.55 3.71
CA LEU A 87 -13.43 -6.28 4.52
C LEU A 87 -12.76 -5.35 5.55
N GLY A 88 -12.42 -4.12 5.13
CA GLY A 88 -11.90 -3.10 6.04
C GLY A 88 -12.87 -2.78 7.18
N ALA A 89 -14.17 -2.70 6.90
CA ALA A 89 -15.19 -2.49 7.92
C ALA A 89 -15.43 -3.74 8.80
N VAL A 90 -15.31 -4.97 8.26
CA VAL A 90 -15.52 -6.23 9.01
C VAL A 90 -14.36 -6.51 9.96
N ALA A 91 -13.14 -6.54 9.44
CA ALA A 91 -11.95 -7.06 10.14
C ALA A 91 -10.78 -6.09 10.22
N GLY A 92 -10.87 -4.93 9.58
CA GLY A 92 -9.76 -3.98 9.50
C GLY A 92 -9.31 -3.44 10.85
N ARG A 93 -7.99 -3.44 11.06
CA ARG A 93 -7.32 -2.86 12.24
C ARG A 93 -6.81 -1.47 11.87
N ALA A 94 -7.61 -0.43 12.15
CA ALA A 94 -7.33 0.96 11.80
C ALA A 94 -6.02 1.52 12.40
N ASP A 95 -5.48 0.88 13.42
CA ASP A 95 -4.20 1.19 14.06
C ASP A 95 -2.98 0.69 13.29
N ARG A 96 -3.19 -0.12 12.24
CA ARG A 96 -2.13 -0.76 11.47
C ARG A 96 -1.91 -0.18 10.07
N GLU A 97 -2.60 0.87 9.70
CA GLU A 97 -2.45 1.57 8.41
C GLU A 97 -2.37 0.62 7.20
N LEU A 98 -1.20 0.53 6.52
CA LEU A 98 -1.01 -0.35 5.36
C LEU A 98 -1.00 -1.85 5.69
N GLU A 99 -0.99 -2.21 6.95
CA GLU A 99 -1.15 -3.58 7.44
C GLU A 99 -2.56 -3.83 8.04
N VAL A 100 -3.54 -2.97 7.71
CA VAL A 100 -4.91 -2.99 8.24
C VAL A 100 -5.61 -4.36 8.14
N LEU A 101 -5.27 -5.17 7.14
CA LEU A 101 -5.83 -6.50 6.91
C LEU A 101 -4.97 -7.66 7.43
N SER A 102 -3.91 -7.38 8.20
CA SER A 102 -2.95 -8.41 8.67
C SER A 102 -3.55 -9.46 9.62
N CYS A 103 -4.70 -9.18 10.23
CA CYS A 103 -5.36 -10.08 11.19
C CYS A 103 -6.64 -10.72 10.66
N VAL A 104 -6.92 -10.60 9.36
CA VAL A 104 -8.12 -11.16 8.72
C VAL A 104 -8.14 -12.68 8.86
N GLN A 105 -9.30 -13.23 9.24
CA GLN A 105 -9.54 -14.65 9.39
C GLN A 105 -10.45 -15.18 8.25
N PRO A 106 -10.48 -16.48 7.98
CA PRO A 106 -11.35 -17.05 6.95
C PRO A 106 -12.85 -16.70 7.15
N GLU A 107 -13.29 -16.61 8.40
CA GLU A 107 -14.65 -16.24 8.77
C GLU A 107 -15.01 -14.81 8.35
N ASP A 108 -14.03 -13.89 8.43
CA ASP A 108 -14.19 -12.50 8.01
C ASP A 108 -14.35 -12.41 6.48
N VAL A 109 -13.59 -13.23 5.75
CA VAL A 109 -13.68 -13.33 4.29
C VAL A 109 -15.06 -13.82 3.88
N GLU A 110 -15.56 -14.84 4.55
CA GLU A 110 -16.90 -15.40 4.28
C GLU A 110 -18.02 -14.41 4.66
N GLN A 111 -17.87 -13.68 5.75
CA GLN A 111 -18.79 -12.59 6.11
C GLN A 111 -18.75 -11.47 5.06
N THR A 112 -17.56 -11.09 4.60
CA THR A 112 -17.38 -10.09 3.55
C THR A 112 -18.09 -10.50 2.26
N ARG A 113 -17.98 -11.77 1.86
CA ARG A 113 -18.65 -12.33 0.68
C ARG A 113 -20.17 -12.16 0.76
N ARG A 114 -20.77 -12.55 1.88
CA ARG A 114 -22.22 -12.40 2.12
C ARG A 114 -22.67 -10.92 2.09
N LEU A 115 -21.89 -10.03 2.66
CA LEU A 115 -22.18 -8.59 2.67
C LEU A 115 -22.00 -7.98 1.27
N LEU A 116 -21.06 -8.47 0.48
CA LEU A 116 -20.88 -8.06 -0.91
C LEU A 116 -22.09 -8.46 -1.77
N GLU A 117 -22.57 -9.69 -1.62
CA GLU A 117 -23.78 -10.19 -2.30
C GLU A 117 -25.04 -9.42 -1.90
N SER A 118 -25.10 -8.92 -0.67
CA SER A 118 -26.24 -8.09 -0.22
C SER A 118 -26.24 -6.67 -0.79
N GLY A 119 -25.16 -6.26 -1.49
CA GLY A 119 -25.04 -4.91 -2.01
C GLY A 119 -24.78 -3.84 -0.95
N MET A 120 -24.19 -4.22 0.19
CA MET A 120 -23.87 -3.31 1.29
C MET A 120 -22.99 -2.13 0.88
N CYS A 121 -22.10 -2.32 -0.06
CA CYS A 121 -21.20 -1.28 -0.54
C CYS A 121 -21.50 -0.88 -1.99
N LYS A 122 -21.40 0.41 -2.27
CA LYS A 122 -21.54 0.99 -3.61
C LYS A 122 -20.32 1.83 -3.93
N THR A 123 -19.74 1.61 -5.11
CA THR A 123 -18.65 2.46 -5.64
C THR A 123 -19.22 3.65 -6.39
N GLU A 124 -18.66 4.83 -6.16
CA GLU A 124 -19.01 6.08 -6.84
C GLU A 124 -17.75 6.78 -7.37
N LEU A 125 -17.90 7.53 -8.46
CA LEU A 125 -16.81 8.34 -8.99
C LEU A 125 -16.69 9.64 -8.19
N LEU A 126 -15.53 9.83 -7.56
CA LEU A 126 -15.13 11.08 -6.95
C LEU A 126 -14.34 11.93 -7.96
N ARG A 127 -14.91 13.06 -8.36
CA ARG A 127 -14.19 14.00 -9.22
C ARG A 127 -13.09 14.69 -8.41
N SER A 128 -11.85 14.49 -8.81
CA SER A 128 -10.65 14.98 -8.10
C SER A 128 -9.55 15.27 -9.09
N ASP A 129 -8.72 16.24 -8.77
CA ASP A 129 -7.44 16.55 -9.41
C ASP A 129 -6.30 15.63 -8.91
N SER A 130 -6.49 14.96 -7.76
CA SER A 130 -5.54 13.97 -7.24
C SER A 130 -5.77 12.58 -7.85
N CYS A 131 -4.67 11.91 -8.21
CA CYS A 131 -4.70 10.52 -8.68
C CYS A 131 -5.14 9.55 -7.59
N LEU A 132 -4.79 9.83 -6.32
CA LEU A 132 -5.20 9.05 -5.16
C LEU A 132 -6.15 9.89 -4.32
N HIS A 133 -7.44 9.62 -4.44
CA HIS A 133 -8.48 10.24 -3.62
C HIS A 133 -9.57 9.22 -3.33
N ILE A 134 -9.78 8.94 -2.06
CA ILE A 134 -10.72 7.95 -1.53
C ILE A 134 -11.56 8.62 -0.46
N ARG A 135 -12.88 8.51 -0.56
CA ARG A 135 -13.81 8.92 0.48
C ARG A 135 -14.74 7.75 0.80
N ILE A 136 -14.69 7.28 2.03
CA ILE A 136 -15.60 6.25 2.54
C ILE A 136 -16.65 6.91 3.44
N THR A 137 -17.91 6.69 3.12
CA THR A 137 -19.03 7.03 3.97
C THR A 137 -19.66 5.74 4.47
N ALA A 138 -19.67 5.54 5.77
CA ALA A 138 -20.27 4.40 6.47
C ALA A 138 -21.51 4.86 7.20
N GLU A 139 -22.64 4.19 6.96
CA GLU A 139 -23.97 4.55 7.48
C GLU A 139 -24.53 3.41 8.33
N SER A 140 -25.02 3.72 9.51
CA SER A 140 -25.87 2.85 10.33
C SER A 140 -27.32 3.37 10.34
N GLU A 141 -28.18 2.86 11.26
CA GLU A 141 -29.51 3.41 11.41
C GLU A 141 -29.52 4.80 12.04
N ALA A 142 -28.59 5.06 12.93
CA ALA A 142 -28.58 6.26 13.77
C ALA A 142 -27.48 7.25 13.38
N HIS A 143 -26.38 6.77 12.80
CA HIS A 143 -25.16 7.55 12.63
C HIS A 143 -24.55 7.39 11.24
N THR A 144 -23.76 8.40 10.87
CA THR A 144 -22.96 8.41 9.65
C THR A 144 -21.53 8.78 10.01
N ALA A 145 -20.54 8.07 9.42
CA ALA A 145 -19.14 8.42 9.53
C ALA A 145 -18.52 8.55 8.15
N MET A 146 -17.67 9.55 7.97
CA MET A 146 -16.95 9.78 6.72
C MET A 146 -15.45 9.89 6.98
N VAL A 147 -14.66 9.25 6.13
CA VAL A 147 -13.19 9.34 6.13
C VAL A 147 -12.71 9.61 4.72
N GLU A 148 -11.81 10.55 4.59
CA GLU A 148 -11.23 10.97 3.32
C GLU A 148 -9.71 10.86 3.34
N ILE A 149 -9.15 10.13 2.36
CA ILE A 149 -7.71 9.95 2.14
C ILE A 149 -7.35 10.58 0.81
N ARG A 150 -6.24 11.34 0.76
CA ARG A 150 -5.79 12.01 -0.45
C ARG A 150 -4.27 12.07 -0.55
N ASP A 151 -3.79 11.95 -1.78
CA ASP A 151 -2.39 12.05 -2.25
C ASP A 151 -1.50 10.89 -1.82
N GLU A 152 -1.60 10.41 -0.57
CA GLU A 152 -0.86 9.27 -0.04
C GLU A 152 -1.84 8.22 0.53
N HIS A 153 -1.44 6.95 0.52
CA HIS A 153 -2.32 5.82 0.87
C HIS A 153 -2.81 5.82 2.34
N THR A 154 -2.11 6.51 3.23
CA THR A 154 -2.47 6.60 4.67
C THR A 154 -2.80 8.01 5.12
N ARG A 155 -2.69 9.01 4.22
CA ARG A 155 -2.95 10.41 4.56
C ARG A 155 -4.43 10.70 4.65
N ILE A 156 -4.97 10.60 5.86
CA ILE A 156 -6.33 11.05 6.15
C ILE A 156 -6.33 12.58 6.17
N ILE A 157 -7.17 13.19 5.33
CA ILE A 157 -7.35 14.64 5.27
C ILE A 157 -8.61 15.11 5.97
N ARG A 158 -9.61 14.22 6.18
CA ARG A 158 -10.86 14.57 6.83
C ARG A 158 -11.51 13.36 7.47
N VAL A 159 -12.06 13.56 8.67
CA VAL A 159 -12.88 12.59 9.39
C VAL A 159 -14.10 13.32 9.92
N GLU A 160 -15.29 12.76 9.69
CA GLU A 160 -16.57 13.31 10.18
C GLU A 160 -17.40 12.23 10.85
N ARG A 161 -18.24 12.68 11.80
CA ARG A 161 -19.35 11.90 12.33
C ARG A 161 -20.60 12.76 12.34
N ASP A 162 -21.71 12.26 11.78
CA ASP A 162 -22.98 12.96 11.68
C ASP A 162 -22.85 14.37 11.07
N SER A 163 -22.00 14.49 10.06
CA SER A 163 -21.64 15.73 9.37
C SER A 163 -20.83 16.73 10.21
N GLU A 164 -20.44 16.38 11.42
CA GLU A 164 -19.55 17.19 12.25
C GLU A 164 -18.09 16.77 12.02
N PRO A 165 -17.19 17.70 11.71
CA PRO A 165 -15.78 17.39 11.49
C PRO A 165 -15.10 17.05 12.82
N LEU A 166 -14.58 15.83 12.94
CA LEU A 166 -13.72 15.39 14.04
C LEU A 166 -12.26 15.69 13.78
N TYR A 167 -11.86 15.67 12.52
CA TYR A 167 -10.51 15.99 12.07
C TYR A 167 -10.55 16.60 10.67
N THR A 168 -9.76 17.63 10.45
CA THR A 168 -9.49 18.20 9.12
C THR A 168 -8.01 18.56 9.09
N ALA A 169 -7.26 17.99 8.15
CA ALA A 169 -5.84 18.30 7.98
C ALA A 169 -5.64 19.78 7.64
N GLN A 170 -4.71 20.41 8.31
CA GLN A 170 -4.31 21.78 7.98
C GLN A 170 -3.55 21.78 6.64
N PRO A 171 -3.64 22.85 5.83
CA PRO A 171 -2.93 22.92 4.56
C PRO A 171 -1.40 22.78 4.68
N ASP A 172 -0.84 23.13 5.84
CA ASP A 172 0.59 23.06 6.16
C ASP A 172 0.98 21.86 7.05
N GLU A 173 0.05 20.99 7.42
CA GLU A 173 0.38 19.67 8.00
C GLU A 173 0.92 18.73 6.91
N GLN A 174 1.88 19.19 6.14
CA GLN A 174 2.89 18.30 5.60
C GLN A 174 3.61 17.74 6.84
N LYS A 175 3.36 16.44 7.17
CA LYS A 175 4.36 15.66 7.92
C LYS A 175 5.71 16.09 7.39
N ASP A 176 6.77 16.17 8.23
CA ASP A 176 8.14 16.43 7.80
C ASP A 176 8.44 15.71 6.49
N CYS A 177 7.96 16.31 5.40
CA CYS A 177 8.11 15.73 4.07
C CYS A 177 9.58 15.89 3.76
N ALA A 178 10.26 14.76 3.69
CA ALA A 178 11.61 14.73 3.18
C ALA A 178 11.64 15.56 1.88
N ASP A 179 12.64 16.41 1.74
CA ASP A 179 12.76 17.29 0.56
C ASP A 179 13.09 16.48 -0.69
N TYR A 180 12.04 16.02 -1.38
CA TYR A 180 12.18 15.28 -2.65
C TYR A 180 12.74 16.13 -3.79
N GLN A 181 12.70 17.46 -3.68
CA GLN A 181 13.26 18.35 -4.70
C GLN A 181 14.79 18.31 -4.70
N SER A 182 15.41 17.87 -3.59
CA SER A 182 16.85 17.65 -3.50
C SER A 182 17.34 16.42 -4.29
N LEU A 183 16.43 15.51 -4.72
CA LEU A 183 16.81 14.29 -5.41
C LEU A 183 17.43 14.58 -6.78
N ASN A 184 18.68 14.15 -6.94
CA ASN A 184 19.36 14.12 -8.21
C ASN A 184 20.35 12.94 -8.28
N VAL A 185 20.62 12.46 -9.48
CA VAL A 185 21.43 11.25 -9.68
C VAL A 185 22.84 11.35 -9.10
N ALA A 186 23.46 12.53 -9.17
CA ALA A 186 24.83 12.73 -8.70
C ALA A 186 24.92 12.61 -7.17
N ASP A 187 23.99 13.24 -6.45
CA ASP A 187 23.95 13.21 -4.99
C ASP A 187 23.44 11.86 -4.45
N ILE A 188 22.48 11.21 -5.15
CA ILE A 188 22.07 9.82 -4.84
C ILE A 188 23.28 8.88 -4.94
N TYR A 189 24.07 9.00 -5.99
CA TYR A 189 25.28 8.19 -6.14
C TYR A 189 26.32 8.51 -5.07
N ALA A 190 26.53 9.78 -4.74
CA ALA A 190 27.42 10.19 -3.67
C ALA A 190 26.96 9.63 -2.32
N PHE A 191 25.66 9.74 -2.01
CA PHE A 191 25.04 9.18 -0.80
C PHE A 191 25.27 7.67 -0.72
N ALA A 192 24.93 6.92 -1.76
CA ALA A 192 25.09 5.47 -1.81
C ALA A 192 26.54 5.02 -1.60
N ARG A 193 27.53 5.88 -1.91
CA ARG A 193 28.96 5.62 -1.72
C ARG A 193 29.50 5.99 -0.36
N THR A 194 28.81 6.84 0.37
CA THR A 194 29.30 7.46 1.63
C THR A 194 28.44 7.14 2.83
N VAL A 195 27.20 6.66 2.62
CA VAL A 195 26.29 6.31 3.73
C VAL A 195 26.92 5.24 4.62
N GLN A 196 26.81 5.44 5.93
CA GLN A 196 27.22 4.44 6.90
C GLN A 196 26.19 3.29 6.89
N ILE A 197 26.68 2.06 6.75
CA ILE A 197 25.80 0.89 6.62
C ILE A 197 24.89 0.76 7.84
N GLU A 198 25.39 1.05 9.01
CA GLU A 198 24.66 0.97 10.29
C GLU A 198 23.41 1.85 10.32
N GLU A 199 23.39 2.96 9.58
CA GLU A 199 22.27 3.91 9.55
C GLU A 199 21.13 3.45 8.63
N VAL A 200 21.41 2.56 7.68
CA VAL A 200 20.45 2.05 6.68
C VAL A 200 20.22 0.55 6.79
N GLN A 201 21.03 -0.18 7.55
CA GLN A 201 21.05 -1.63 7.60
C GLN A 201 19.68 -2.21 7.96
N GLU A 202 19.04 -1.74 9.02
CA GLU A 202 17.75 -2.24 9.46
C GLU A 202 16.68 -2.13 8.37
N ILE A 203 16.63 -0.98 7.69
CA ILE A 203 15.66 -0.71 6.62
C ILE A 203 15.92 -1.60 5.42
N LEU A 204 17.20 -1.70 4.99
CA LEU A 204 17.58 -2.49 3.84
C LEU A 204 17.46 -3.99 4.11
N ASP A 205 17.85 -4.48 5.28
CA ASP A 205 17.70 -5.89 5.65
C ASP A 205 16.23 -6.30 5.65
N ARG A 206 15.34 -5.46 6.16
CA ARG A 206 13.90 -5.68 6.10
C ARG A 206 13.39 -5.72 4.65
N GLN A 207 13.78 -4.74 3.83
CA GLN A 207 13.41 -4.70 2.42
C GLN A 207 13.88 -5.95 1.67
N ILE A 208 15.16 -6.32 1.85
CA ILE A 208 15.75 -7.50 1.21
C ILE A 208 15.02 -8.76 1.65
N THR A 209 14.83 -8.94 2.95
CA THR A 209 14.16 -10.12 3.52
C THR A 209 12.76 -10.29 2.95
N TYR A 210 11.96 -9.24 2.93
CA TYR A 210 10.59 -9.29 2.42
C TYR A 210 10.55 -9.57 0.92
N ASN A 211 11.41 -8.91 0.14
CA ASN A 211 11.42 -9.12 -1.30
C ASN A 211 11.98 -10.50 -1.71
N LEU A 212 12.93 -11.06 -0.96
CA LEU A 212 13.40 -12.43 -1.19
C LEU A 212 12.32 -13.46 -0.88
N LYS A 213 11.67 -13.36 0.27
CA LYS A 213 10.57 -14.27 0.64
C LYS A 213 9.45 -14.27 -0.42
N ILE A 214 9.07 -13.08 -0.92
CA ILE A 214 8.04 -13.00 -1.96
C ILE A 214 8.48 -13.60 -3.28
N ALA A 215 9.74 -13.42 -3.64
CA ALA A 215 10.30 -14.00 -4.85
C ALA A 215 10.36 -15.54 -4.76
N GLU A 216 10.81 -16.07 -3.63
CA GLU A 216 10.83 -17.51 -3.34
C GLU A 216 9.43 -18.12 -3.43
N GLU A 217 8.45 -17.47 -2.80
CA GLU A 217 7.03 -17.88 -2.87
C GLU A 217 6.52 -17.87 -4.31
N GLY A 218 6.81 -16.81 -5.08
CA GLY A 218 6.41 -16.70 -6.49
C GLY A 218 7.09 -17.70 -7.42
N LEU A 219 8.25 -18.24 -7.02
CA LEU A 219 8.91 -19.33 -7.74
C LEU A 219 8.38 -20.71 -7.36
N ALA A 220 7.96 -20.88 -6.10
CA ALA A 220 7.46 -22.15 -5.57
C ALA A 220 6.04 -22.48 -6.02
N HIS A 221 5.21 -21.46 -6.25
CA HIS A 221 3.79 -21.61 -6.54
C HIS A 221 3.38 -20.86 -7.83
N CYS A 222 2.24 -21.23 -8.39
CA CYS A 222 1.71 -20.61 -9.60
C CYS A 222 0.90 -19.37 -9.26
N TYR A 223 1.44 -18.19 -9.59
CA TYR A 223 0.78 -16.91 -9.44
C TYR A 223 0.73 -16.14 -10.75
N GLY A 224 -0.43 -15.55 -11.05
CA GLY A 224 -0.59 -14.71 -12.23
C GLY A 224 -0.14 -15.41 -13.51
N ALA A 225 0.74 -14.75 -14.26
CA ALA A 225 1.34 -15.29 -15.48
C ALA A 225 2.58 -16.16 -15.24
N SER A 226 3.02 -16.31 -14.00
CA SER A 226 4.22 -17.08 -13.59
C SER A 226 5.46 -16.70 -14.41
N VAL A 227 5.68 -15.39 -14.58
CA VAL A 227 6.76 -14.84 -15.41
C VAL A 227 8.13 -15.25 -14.88
N GLY A 228 8.33 -15.17 -13.57
CA GLY A 228 9.60 -15.57 -12.94
C GLY A 228 9.95 -17.03 -13.20
N VAL A 229 8.99 -17.93 -13.02
CA VAL A 229 9.17 -19.37 -13.29
C VAL A 229 9.46 -19.61 -14.78
N THR A 230 8.75 -18.91 -15.68
CA THR A 230 8.93 -19.03 -17.13
C THR A 230 10.33 -18.56 -17.55
N LEU A 231 10.85 -17.50 -16.95
CA LEU A 231 12.20 -17.03 -17.23
C LEU A 231 13.25 -18.07 -16.86
N LEU A 232 13.17 -18.67 -15.66
CA LEU A 232 14.13 -19.73 -15.25
C LEU A 232 14.02 -20.97 -16.15
N LYS A 233 12.79 -21.41 -16.50
CA LYS A 233 12.61 -22.56 -17.40
C LYS A 233 13.16 -22.31 -18.81
N SER A 234 13.06 -21.07 -19.31
CA SER A 234 13.47 -20.73 -20.67
C SER A 234 14.97 -20.44 -20.81
N TYR A 235 15.58 -19.89 -19.80
CA TYR A 235 16.96 -19.37 -19.87
C TYR A 235 17.93 -20.04 -18.90
N GLY A 236 17.43 -20.89 -17.99
CA GLY A 236 18.25 -21.53 -16.95
C GLY A 236 18.41 -20.67 -15.69
N ASP A 237 19.16 -21.20 -14.73
CA ASP A 237 19.28 -20.70 -13.36
C ASP A 237 20.65 -20.04 -13.07
N ASP A 238 21.33 -19.57 -14.10
CA ASP A 238 22.55 -18.79 -13.89
C ASP A 238 22.22 -17.47 -13.14
N ILE A 239 23.24 -16.86 -12.53
CA ILE A 239 23.06 -15.67 -11.67
C ILE A 239 22.36 -14.50 -12.39
N LYS A 240 22.55 -14.35 -13.71
CA LYS A 240 21.90 -13.29 -14.48
C LYS A 240 20.41 -13.57 -14.68
N ASN A 241 20.07 -14.82 -14.93
CA ASN A 241 18.70 -15.26 -15.11
C ASN A 241 17.94 -15.25 -13.79
N VAL A 242 18.58 -15.69 -12.69
CA VAL A 242 18.04 -15.57 -11.33
C VAL A 242 17.77 -14.09 -10.99
N ALA A 243 18.70 -13.18 -11.27
CA ALA A 243 18.53 -11.75 -11.02
C ALA A 243 17.37 -11.12 -11.82
N ARG A 244 16.92 -11.75 -12.92
CA ARG A 244 15.73 -11.35 -13.68
C ARG A 244 14.46 -12.04 -13.20
N ALA A 245 14.56 -13.31 -12.84
CA ALA A 245 13.43 -14.14 -12.46
C ALA A 245 12.88 -13.79 -11.07
N PHE A 246 13.74 -13.45 -10.12
CA PHE A 246 13.33 -13.13 -8.75
C PHE A 246 12.40 -11.90 -8.68
N PRO A 247 12.73 -10.73 -9.25
CA PRO A 247 11.81 -9.60 -9.26
C PRO A 247 10.48 -9.91 -9.99
N ALA A 248 10.53 -10.70 -11.07
CA ALA A 248 9.34 -11.11 -11.80
C ALA A 248 8.45 -12.03 -10.95
N ALA A 249 9.04 -13.04 -10.31
CA ALA A 249 8.32 -13.94 -9.41
C ALA A 249 7.73 -13.21 -8.20
N GLY A 250 8.49 -12.27 -7.61
CA GLY A 250 7.99 -11.41 -6.55
C GLY A 250 6.82 -10.53 -7.01
N SER A 251 6.85 -10.06 -8.25
CA SER A 251 5.72 -9.32 -8.84
C SER A 251 4.51 -10.21 -9.09
N ASP A 252 4.70 -11.42 -9.64
CA ASP A 252 3.62 -12.40 -9.82
C ASP A 252 2.91 -12.69 -8.50
N ALA A 253 3.67 -13.00 -7.44
CA ALA A 253 3.14 -13.28 -6.12
C ALA A 253 2.46 -12.06 -5.48
N ARG A 254 3.09 -10.88 -5.53
CA ARG A 254 2.56 -9.62 -4.97
C ARG A 254 1.26 -9.21 -5.63
N MET A 255 1.16 -9.30 -6.96
CA MET A 255 -0.07 -8.98 -7.69
C MET A 255 -1.20 -9.97 -7.42
N SER A 256 -0.86 -11.16 -6.92
CA SER A 256 -1.84 -12.16 -6.42
C SER A 256 -2.17 -11.96 -4.93
N CYS A 257 -1.70 -10.85 -4.34
CA CYS A 257 -2.02 -10.39 -2.98
C CYS A 257 -1.65 -11.38 -1.88
N LEU A 258 -0.47 -11.96 -1.96
CA LEU A 258 0.09 -12.73 -0.86
C LEU A 258 0.64 -11.83 0.24
N LEU A 259 0.34 -12.23 1.46
CA LEU A 259 0.88 -11.63 2.66
C LEU A 259 2.34 -12.03 2.88
N TYR A 260 3.13 -11.06 3.34
CA TYR A 260 4.45 -11.32 3.94
C TYR A 260 4.41 -10.99 5.41
N THR A 261 4.53 -12.00 6.17
CA THR A 261 4.94 -11.91 7.57
C THR A 261 6.42 -12.17 7.66
#